data_085b45d9abf3a95f545ba115f20eb2d0
#
_entry.id   085b45d9abf3a95f545ba115f20eb2d0
#
_cell.length_a   1.000
_cell.length_b   1.000
_cell.length_c   1.000
_cell.angle_alpha   90.00
_cell.angle_beta   90.00
_cell.angle_gamma   90.00
#
_symmetry.space_group_name_H-M   'P 1'
#
loop_
_entity.id
_entity.type
_entity.pdbx_description
1 polymer ?
#
loop_
_entity_poly.entity_id
_entity_poly.type
_entity_poly.pdbx_seq_one_letter_code
_entity_poly.pdbx_strand_id
1 'polypeptide(L)'
;MKLKRDEGTDMQELMMDRHEVRTDVLSDAEYVENWLTNFEDALDARDRTMLEELFVDDSHWRDLVAFTWDVTPSDSRDAIVSTLLDHQQGVQARHFKIAKGHQAPRRVIRTGKEVIEAIFQFETAAGRCLGVLRLLCEDPERAWVMSTSLRELKGYEEKVAGTRPDGASTRIFGGEAWAKQRSKERRYDDREPSVLIVGGGQNGLMLAARLRVLGVDALVVERLPKVGDVWRRRYSALALHNEIELNHMPYMPFPTTWPKYLPKDMLGDWLETYATAMECNVWTGTEFLEGRYDEEHDRWTARVRRDDGSERILHPRHLVFANGVVGEPNMPDIPTLSNFKGEVMHAQGFDSGAPWRGRNVLVLGVGNSAHDIAQDLHGHGANVKMIQRSSITVFSVKAASINHAIYYKDGLSVEDCDLIATSGTFQVQLRGYQLATQRMLEIDKDLLAALKARGMKLDIGPEGGGHQMKIRRNHGGYYLNVGCSDLIANGDIDILHYGEVERFVAEGALMKDGSLEQADLIVAATGYQAPAEVVRQLLGQQIAEKVGPIWGLDSGGEMSNMYKPTPQKGLWFSGGGFAQGRVWSHYVALQIKAREVGIVQ
;
A
#
# COMPACT_ATOMS: atom_id res chain seq x y z
N MET A 1 55.99 -55.90 16.19
CA MET A 1 56.25 -57.15 15.51
C MET A 1 55.50 -57.11 14.19
N LYS A 2 56.27 -56.77 13.15
CA LYS A 2 56.38 -57.33 11.79
C LYS A 2 55.04 -57.74 11.16
N LEU A 3 54.63 -56.96 10.14
CA LEU A 3 54.79 -57.14 8.69
C LEU A 3 53.87 -58.23 8.07
N LYS A 4 52.98 -57.85 7.13
CA LYS A 4 53.27 -58.11 5.72
C LYS A 4 52.32 -57.30 4.82
N ARG A 5 52.91 -56.68 3.81
CA ARG A 5 52.32 -56.22 2.52
C ARG A 5 52.01 -57.43 1.66
N ASP A 6 51.05 -57.25 0.79
CA ASP A 6 50.98 -57.58 -0.65
C ASP A 6 49.49 -57.78 -1.02
N GLU A 7 48.94 -57.40 -2.09
CA GLU A 7 49.37 -57.05 -3.43
C GLU A 7 48.23 -56.25 -4.08
N GLY A 8 48.59 -55.28 -4.86
CA GLY A 8 47.69 -54.58 -5.74
C GLY A 8 47.29 -55.45 -6.92
N THR A 9 46.08 -55.31 -7.32
CA THR A 9 45.62 -55.72 -8.66
C THR A 9 44.60 -54.70 -9.14
N ASP A 10 44.99 -54.00 -10.17
CA ASP A 10 44.23 -53.38 -11.24
C ASP A 10 42.78 -52.94 -10.96
N MET A 11 42.63 -51.70 -10.61
CA MET A 11 41.36 -50.91 -10.72
C MET A 11 41.53 -49.81 -11.79
N GLN A 12 42.23 -50.09 -12.88
CA GLN A 12 42.44 -49.15 -13.98
C GLN A 12 41.73 -49.50 -15.28
N GLU A 13 40.90 -50.56 -15.30
CA GLU A 13 40.27 -51.02 -16.55
C GLU A 13 38.71 -51.11 -16.49
N LEU A 14 38.09 -50.26 -15.67
CA LEU A 14 36.61 -50.11 -15.66
C LEU A 14 36.20 -48.62 -15.78
N MET A 15 37.06 -47.83 -16.43
CA MET A 15 36.68 -46.48 -16.90
C MET A 15 36.52 -46.53 -18.43
N MET A 16 35.55 -47.32 -18.90
CA MET A 16 35.06 -47.21 -20.27
C MET A 16 33.62 -46.74 -20.27
N ASP A 17 33.42 -45.61 -20.93
CA ASP A 17 32.15 -45.11 -21.49
C ASP A 17 30.99 -44.87 -20.52
N ARG A 18 31.11 -43.88 -19.63
CA ARG A 18 29.98 -43.02 -19.43
C ARG A 18 30.02 -41.94 -20.54
N HIS A 19 29.34 -42.22 -21.64
CA HIS A 19 28.78 -41.15 -22.44
C HIS A 19 27.92 -40.32 -21.47
N GLU A 20 28.44 -39.22 -21.00
CA GLU A 20 27.66 -38.10 -20.54
C GLU A 20 26.75 -37.74 -21.71
N VAL A 21 25.52 -38.23 -21.69
CA VAL A 21 24.45 -37.53 -22.37
C VAL A 21 24.35 -36.22 -21.61
N ARG A 22 25.12 -35.20 -22.03
CA ARG A 22 24.84 -33.80 -21.79
C ARG A 22 23.50 -33.57 -22.47
N THR A 23 22.41 -33.82 -21.78
CA THR A 23 21.20 -33.04 -22.03
C THR A 23 21.63 -31.61 -21.75
N ASP A 24 21.79 -30.80 -22.78
CA ASP A 24 22.03 -29.36 -22.67
C ASP A 24 20.76 -28.74 -22.04
N VAL A 25 20.62 -28.90 -20.72
CA VAL A 25 19.59 -28.22 -19.96
C VAL A 25 20.08 -26.79 -19.82
N LEU A 26 19.39 -25.86 -20.47
CA LEU A 26 19.67 -24.42 -20.39
C LEU A 26 19.68 -23.97 -18.92
N SER A 27 20.51 -23.00 -18.61
CA SER A 27 20.46 -22.29 -17.32
C SER A 27 19.18 -21.48 -17.18
N ASP A 28 18.82 -21.12 -15.96
CA ASP A 28 17.64 -20.29 -15.71
C ASP A 28 17.72 -18.93 -16.44
N ALA A 29 18.93 -18.37 -16.59
CA ALA A 29 19.16 -17.15 -17.36
C ALA A 29 18.95 -17.36 -18.86
N GLU A 30 19.43 -18.46 -19.43
CA GLU A 30 19.26 -18.79 -20.85
C GLU A 30 17.79 -19.01 -21.21
N TYR A 31 17.00 -19.68 -20.35
CA TYR A 31 15.55 -19.78 -20.54
C TYR A 31 14.88 -18.41 -20.60
N VAL A 32 15.23 -17.51 -19.68
CA VAL A 32 14.69 -16.16 -19.63
C VAL A 32 15.11 -15.33 -20.84
N GLU A 33 16.38 -15.36 -21.24
CA GLU A 33 16.89 -14.63 -22.42
C GLU A 33 16.23 -15.11 -23.71
N ASN A 34 16.07 -16.42 -23.90
CA ASN A 34 15.40 -16.99 -25.07
C ASN A 34 13.92 -16.57 -25.10
N TRP A 35 13.23 -16.63 -23.98
CA TRP A 35 11.84 -16.20 -23.90
C TRP A 35 11.68 -14.71 -24.25
N LEU A 36 12.52 -13.84 -23.68
CA LEU A 36 12.50 -12.41 -23.94
C LEU A 36 12.79 -12.07 -25.41
N THR A 37 13.72 -12.79 -26.05
CA THR A 37 14.03 -12.62 -27.47
C THR A 37 12.85 -13.03 -28.34
N ASN A 38 12.28 -14.21 -28.12
CA ASN A 38 11.11 -14.70 -28.85
C ASN A 38 9.90 -13.77 -28.65
N PHE A 39 9.73 -13.20 -27.45
CA PHE A 39 8.66 -12.26 -27.14
C PHE A 39 8.82 -10.94 -27.90
N GLU A 40 10.04 -10.39 -27.98
CA GLU A 40 10.33 -9.18 -28.77
C GLU A 40 10.07 -9.43 -30.26
N ASP A 41 10.56 -10.53 -30.82
CA ASP A 41 10.38 -10.89 -32.22
C ASP A 41 8.87 -11.05 -32.56
N ALA A 42 8.11 -11.72 -31.70
CA ALA A 42 6.67 -11.91 -31.87
C ALA A 42 5.89 -10.58 -31.76
N LEU A 43 6.28 -9.68 -30.87
CA LEU A 43 5.71 -8.34 -30.74
C LEU A 43 6.01 -7.47 -31.95
N ASP A 44 7.25 -7.47 -32.45
CA ASP A 44 7.66 -6.69 -33.61
C ASP A 44 6.97 -7.17 -34.88
N ALA A 45 6.86 -8.50 -35.04
CA ALA A 45 6.10 -9.12 -36.13
C ALA A 45 4.58 -8.95 -35.98
N ARG A 46 4.10 -8.60 -34.78
CA ARG A 46 2.67 -8.61 -34.39
C ARG A 46 2.00 -9.95 -34.67
N ASP A 47 2.75 -11.02 -34.46
CA ASP A 47 2.30 -12.39 -34.75
C ASP A 47 1.56 -12.98 -33.53
N ARG A 48 0.23 -13.10 -33.66
CA ARG A 48 -0.64 -13.66 -32.62
C ARG A 48 -0.24 -15.08 -32.24
N THR A 49 0.06 -15.92 -33.24
CA THR A 49 0.38 -17.34 -33.00
C THR A 49 1.67 -17.50 -32.22
N MET A 50 2.73 -16.78 -32.62
CA MET A 50 3.99 -16.78 -31.89
C MET A 50 3.80 -16.27 -30.45
N LEU A 51 3.01 -15.21 -30.24
CA LEU A 51 2.71 -14.71 -28.87
C LEU A 51 1.93 -15.75 -28.06
N GLU A 52 0.94 -16.44 -28.63
CA GLU A 52 0.17 -17.45 -27.93
C GLU A 52 1.03 -18.65 -27.48
N GLU A 53 2.05 -19.03 -28.24
CA GLU A 53 2.98 -20.10 -27.89
C GLU A 53 3.85 -19.76 -26.66
N LEU A 54 4.07 -18.49 -26.36
CA LEU A 54 4.89 -18.03 -25.24
C LEU A 54 4.17 -18.00 -23.89
N PHE A 55 2.86 -18.21 -23.85
CA PHE A 55 2.08 -18.17 -22.62
C PHE A 55 1.31 -19.47 -22.40
N VAL A 56 1.19 -19.87 -21.14
CA VAL A 56 0.25 -20.95 -20.78
C VAL A 56 -1.20 -20.43 -20.83
N ASP A 57 -2.18 -21.33 -20.91
CA ASP A 57 -3.61 -20.95 -20.99
C ASP A 57 -4.05 -20.11 -19.79
N ASP A 58 -3.63 -20.51 -18.57
CA ASP A 58 -3.88 -19.82 -17.30
C ASP A 58 -2.74 -18.84 -16.98
N SER A 59 -2.41 -17.98 -17.93
CA SER A 59 -1.39 -16.95 -17.73
C SER A 59 -1.99 -15.61 -17.32
N HIS A 60 -1.17 -14.79 -16.68
CA HIS A 60 -1.56 -13.53 -16.07
C HIS A 60 -0.57 -12.44 -16.43
N TRP A 61 -1.06 -11.32 -16.93
CA TRP A 61 -0.24 -10.12 -17.15
C TRP A 61 -0.83 -8.92 -16.43
N ARG A 62 0.02 -8.18 -15.74
CA ARG A 62 -0.35 -6.92 -15.10
C ARG A 62 0.49 -5.79 -15.65
N ASP A 63 -0.15 -4.86 -16.37
CA ASP A 63 0.50 -3.64 -16.79
C ASP A 63 0.39 -2.55 -15.72
N LEU A 64 1.51 -1.93 -15.41
CA LEU A 64 1.64 -0.80 -14.51
C LEU A 64 2.12 0.41 -15.31
N VAL A 65 1.18 1.04 -16.05
CA VAL A 65 1.38 2.30 -16.80
C VAL A 65 2.29 2.17 -18.04
N ALA A 66 2.88 1.02 -18.32
CA ALA A 66 3.88 0.87 -19.39
C ALA A 66 3.26 0.77 -20.80
N PHE A 67 2.17 0.03 -20.95
CA PHE A 67 1.46 -0.18 -22.22
C PHE A 67 0.16 0.61 -22.30
N THR A 68 -0.59 0.64 -21.20
CA THR A 68 -1.98 1.13 -21.19
C THR A 68 -2.15 2.52 -20.59
N TRP A 69 -1.12 3.09 -20.01
CA TRP A 69 -1.17 4.31 -19.20
C TRP A 69 -2.13 4.21 -18.00
N ASP A 70 -2.49 2.99 -17.63
CA ASP A 70 -3.30 2.65 -16.47
C ASP A 70 -2.70 1.44 -15.74
N VAL A 71 -3.34 1.01 -14.66
CA VAL A 71 -3.07 -0.27 -14.01
C VAL A 71 -4.06 -1.29 -14.56
N THR A 72 -3.58 -2.10 -15.49
CA THR A 72 -4.46 -2.98 -16.28
C THR A 72 -4.06 -4.45 -16.10
N PRO A 73 -4.94 -5.29 -15.53
CA PRO A 73 -4.75 -6.74 -15.52
C PRO A 73 -5.30 -7.40 -16.79
N SER A 74 -4.66 -8.46 -17.24
CA SER A 74 -5.15 -9.39 -18.26
C SER A 74 -4.95 -10.81 -17.76
N ASP A 75 -6.05 -11.52 -17.54
CA ASP A 75 -6.06 -12.90 -17.06
C ASP A 75 -6.53 -13.81 -18.20
N SER A 76 -5.72 -14.70 -18.65
CA SER A 76 -5.73 -15.66 -19.77
C SER A 76 -4.81 -15.26 -20.92
N ARG A 77 -4.28 -16.26 -21.60
CA ARG A 77 -3.43 -16.12 -22.78
C ARG A 77 -4.06 -15.23 -23.86
N ASP A 78 -5.32 -15.48 -24.22
CA ASP A 78 -6.01 -14.72 -25.27
C ASP A 78 -6.17 -13.24 -24.91
N ALA A 79 -6.55 -12.92 -23.66
CA ALA A 79 -6.67 -11.55 -23.19
C ALA A 79 -5.30 -10.81 -23.20
N ILE A 80 -4.23 -11.50 -22.79
CA ILE A 80 -2.87 -10.95 -22.80
C ILE A 80 -2.46 -10.61 -24.23
N VAL A 81 -2.55 -11.58 -25.14
CA VAL A 81 -2.11 -11.42 -26.54
C VAL A 81 -2.92 -10.34 -27.25
N SER A 82 -4.23 -10.30 -27.04
CA SER A 82 -5.09 -9.27 -27.60
C SER A 82 -4.67 -7.88 -27.13
N THR A 83 -4.51 -7.68 -25.82
CA THR A 83 -4.12 -6.37 -25.26
C THR A 83 -2.72 -5.94 -25.71
N LEU A 84 -1.75 -6.86 -25.78
CA LEU A 84 -0.41 -6.57 -26.31
C LEU A 84 -0.45 -6.08 -27.74
N LEU A 85 -1.18 -6.78 -28.64
CA LEU A 85 -1.30 -6.42 -30.03
C LEU A 85 -2.03 -5.10 -30.26
N ASP A 86 -3.06 -4.81 -29.44
CA ASP A 86 -3.82 -3.56 -29.52
C ASP A 86 -2.96 -2.34 -29.19
N HIS A 87 -2.01 -2.50 -28.25
CA HIS A 87 -1.19 -1.38 -27.77
C HIS A 87 0.19 -1.27 -28.43
N GLN A 88 0.78 -2.38 -28.95
CA GLN A 88 2.16 -2.41 -29.43
C GLN A 88 2.49 -1.34 -30.46
N GLN A 89 1.57 -1.03 -31.38
CA GLN A 89 1.81 -0.01 -32.42
C GLN A 89 2.10 1.38 -31.83
N GLY A 90 1.39 1.75 -30.76
CA GLY A 90 1.57 3.05 -30.09
C GLY A 90 2.72 3.03 -29.09
N VAL A 91 2.89 1.91 -28.41
CA VAL A 91 3.88 1.74 -27.33
C VAL A 91 5.28 1.50 -27.88
N GLN A 92 5.43 0.74 -28.97
CA GLN A 92 6.71 0.37 -29.58
C GLN A 92 7.68 -0.24 -28.54
N ALA A 93 7.17 -1.22 -27.77
CA ALA A 93 7.96 -1.92 -26.78
C ALA A 93 9.07 -2.74 -27.44
N ARG A 94 10.32 -2.60 -26.94
CA ARG A 94 11.51 -3.23 -27.53
C ARG A 94 12.69 -3.27 -26.54
N HIS A 95 13.77 -3.94 -26.93
CA HIS A 95 15.00 -4.06 -26.15
C HIS A 95 14.81 -4.83 -24.83
N PHE A 96 14.05 -5.92 -24.92
CA PHE A 96 13.81 -6.80 -23.80
C PHE A 96 15.06 -7.58 -23.42
N LYS A 97 15.48 -7.52 -22.17
CA LYS A 97 16.64 -8.27 -21.65
C LYS A 97 16.57 -8.38 -20.13
N ILE A 98 17.31 -9.31 -19.55
CA ILE A 98 17.47 -9.41 -18.11
C ILE A 98 17.97 -8.05 -17.55
N ALA A 99 17.32 -7.56 -16.50
CA ALA A 99 17.65 -6.26 -15.92
C ALA A 99 18.97 -6.31 -15.15
N LYS A 100 19.90 -5.40 -15.47
CA LYS A 100 21.18 -5.28 -14.76
C LYS A 100 20.99 -4.53 -13.43
N GLY A 101 21.68 -5.00 -12.38
CA GLY A 101 21.62 -4.37 -11.06
C GLY A 101 20.41 -4.79 -10.21
N HIS A 102 19.57 -5.67 -10.72
CA HIS A 102 18.44 -6.30 -10.06
C HIS A 102 18.70 -7.78 -9.75
N GLN A 103 17.76 -8.43 -9.05
CA GLN A 103 17.85 -9.86 -8.76
C GLN A 103 17.98 -10.68 -10.05
N ALA A 104 19.02 -11.49 -10.12
CA ALA A 104 19.21 -12.43 -11.23
C ALA A 104 18.09 -13.49 -11.27
N PRO A 105 17.83 -14.11 -12.45
CA PRO A 105 16.88 -15.20 -12.57
C PRO A 105 17.11 -16.30 -11.54
N ARG A 106 16.05 -16.77 -10.89
CA ARG A 106 16.13 -17.77 -9.81
C ARG A 106 14.89 -18.63 -9.75
N ARG A 107 15.04 -19.88 -9.29
CA ARG A 107 13.91 -20.77 -9.00
C ARG A 107 13.31 -20.44 -7.64
N VAL A 108 12.00 -20.24 -7.62
CA VAL A 108 11.24 -19.93 -6.40
C VAL A 108 9.84 -20.54 -6.46
N ILE A 109 9.23 -20.70 -5.29
CA ILE A 109 7.81 -21.06 -5.20
C ILE A 109 6.99 -19.77 -5.07
N ARG A 110 6.06 -19.55 -6.00
CA ARG A 110 5.10 -18.44 -5.95
C ARG A 110 3.68 -18.98 -6.03
N THR A 111 2.88 -18.70 -5.01
CA THR A 111 1.48 -19.13 -4.91
C THR A 111 1.25 -20.62 -5.20
N GLY A 112 2.22 -21.45 -4.75
CA GLY A 112 2.19 -22.92 -4.87
C GLY A 112 2.71 -23.47 -6.19
N LYS A 113 3.22 -22.64 -7.12
CA LYS A 113 3.88 -23.09 -8.36
C LYS A 113 5.39 -22.86 -8.26
N GLU A 114 6.19 -23.80 -8.78
CA GLU A 114 7.63 -23.62 -8.97
C GLU A 114 7.87 -22.86 -10.26
N VAL A 115 8.61 -21.75 -10.16
CA VAL A 115 8.85 -20.84 -11.29
C VAL A 115 10.30 -20.37 -11.35
N ILE A 116 10.78 -20.07 -12.55
CA ILE A 116 11.95 -19.23 -12.77
C ILE A 116 11.45 -17.79 -12.73
N GLU A 117 11.81 -17.03 -11.68
CA GLU A 117 11.44 -15.63 -11.49
C GLU A 117 12.60 -14.74 -11.92
N ALA A 118 12.34 -13.80 -12.83
CA ALA A 118 13.32 -12.86 -13.34
C ALA A 118 12.78 -11.43 -13.38
N ILE A 119 13.64 -10.45 -13.14
CA ILE A 119 13.38 -9.05 -13.43
C ILE A 119 14.01 -8.73 -14.78
N PHE A 120 13.22 -8.19 -15.69
CA PHE A 120 13.68 -7.78 -17.02
C PHE A 120 13.46 -6.28 -17.24
N GLN A 121 14.23 -5.72 -18.17
CA GLN A 121 14.11 -4.35 -18.62
C GLN A 121 13.72 -4.31 -20.10
N PHE A 122 13.02 -3.24 -20.47
CA PHE A 122 12.67 -2.93 -21.84
C PHE A 122 12.44 -1.43 -22.02
N GLU A 123 12.22 -1.00 -23.24
CA GLU A 123 11.93 0.40 -23.54
C GLU A 123 10.63 0.51 -24.33
N THR A 124 9.94 1.62 -24.14
CA THR A 124 8.81 2.05 -24.96
C THR A 124 9.15 3.35 -25.67
N ALA A 125 8.29 3.80 -26.58
CA ALA A 125 8.43 5.14 -27.17
C ALA A 125 8.49 6.23 -26.08
N ALA A 126 7.69 6.08 -25.01
CA ALA A 126 7.57 7.07 -23.94
C ALA A 126 8.59 6.93 -22.81
N GLY A 127 9.11 5.74 -22.53
CA GLY A 127 9.88 5.54 -21.32
C GLY A 127 10.78 4.31 -21.26
N ARG A 128 11.48 4.19 -20.14
CA ARG A 128 12.23 2.99 -19.72
C ARG A 128 11.42 2.22 -18.72
N CYS A 129 11.40 0.91 -18.87
CA CYS A 129 10.50 0.02 -18.16
C CYS A 129 11.24 -1.14 -17.51
N LEU A 130 10.65 -1.68 -16.44
CA LEU A 130 11.00 -2.95 -15.84
C LEU A 130 9.80 -3.87 -15.87
N GLY A 131 10.04 -5.17 -15.75
CA GLY A 131 9.00 -6.16 -15.60
C GLY A 131 9.46 -7.34 -14.76
N VAL A 132 8.51 -8.15 -14.33
CA VAL A 132 8.76 -9.43 -13.69
C VAL A 132 8.19 -10.53 -14.57
N LEU A 133 9.01 -11.53 -14.87
CA LEU A 133 8.63 -12.71 -15.61
C LEU A 133 8.70 -13.94 -14.72
N ARG A 134 7.70 -14.83 -14.82
CA ARG A 134 7.70 -16.14 -14.16
C ARG A 134 7.40 -17.21 -15.18
N LEU A 135 8.43 -17.97 -15.54
CA LEU A 135 8.32 -19.17 -16.37
C LEU A 135 8.03 -20.36 -15.46
N LEU A 136 7.20 -21.31 -15.89
CA LEU A 136 6.95 -22.53 -15.12
C LEU A 136 8.20 -23.42 -15.16
N CYS A 137 8.65 -23.96 -14.03
CA CYS A 137 9.80 -24.89 -14.03
C CYS A 137 9.53 -26.20 -14.80
N GLU A 138 8.26 -26.61 -14.92
CA GLU A 138 7.82 -27.78 -15.70
C GLU A 138 7.70 -27.50 -17.20
N ASP A 139 7.63 -26.23 -17.60
CA ASP A 139 7.54 -25.76 -18.99
C ASP A 139 8.19 -24.38 -19.11
N PRO A 140 9.54 -24.30 -19.06
CA PRO A 140 10.24 -23.03 -18.93
C PRO A 140 10.29 -22.21 -20.23
N GLU A 141 9.68 -22.68 -21.29
CA GLU A 141 9.47 -21.94 -22.53
C GLU A 141 8.21 -21.07 -22.50
N ARG A 142 7.32 -21.27 -21.52
CA ARG A 142 6.07 -20.54 -21.40
C ARG A 142 5.93 -19.77 -20.09
N ALA A 143 5.47 -18.54 -20.21
CA ALA A 143 5.20 -17.65 -19.09
C ALA A 143 3.87 -17.97 -18.42
N TRP A 144 3.89 -18.03 -17.09
CA TRP A 144 2.69 -18.07 -16.28
C TRP A 144 2.29 -16.66 -15.79
N VAL A 145 3.26 -15.85 -15.36
CA VAL A 145 3.00 -14.46 -14.92
C VAL A 145 4.01 -13.54 -15.60
N MET A 146 3.50 -12.46 -16.15
CA MET A 146 4.30 -11.32 -16.61
C MET A 146 3.77 -10.03 -15.95
N SER A 147 4.64 -9.09 -15.65
CA SER A 147 4.26 -7.72 -15.39
C SER A 147 5.14 -6.76 -16.15
N THR A 148 4.58 -5.61 -16.51
CA THR A 148 5.27 -4.50 -17.17
C THR A 148 5.05 -3.23 -16.36
N SER A 149 6.06 -2.39 -16.20
CA SER A 149 6.06 -1.28 -15.28
C SER A 149 6.87 -0.13 -15.85
N LEU A 150 6.24 1.02 -16.10
CA LEU A 150 6.94 2.24 -16.45
C LEU A 150 7.76 2.72 -15.26
N ARG A 151 9.07 2.95 -15.48
CA ARG A 151 9.98 3.41 -14.42
C ARG A 151 10.44 4.84 -14.62
N GLU A 152 10.56 5.28 -15.87
CA GLU A 152 11.12 6.57 -16.20
C GLU A 152 10.58 7.08 -17.54
N LEU A 153 10.27 8.35 -17.64
CA LEU A 153 9.90 9.01 -18.90
C LEU A 153 11.15 9.50 -19.62
N LYS A 154 11.33 9.12 -20.89
CA LYS A 154 12.44 9.58 -21.73
C LYS A 154 12.40 11.11 -21.90
N GLY A 155 13.52 11.77 -21.59
CA GLY A 155 13.64 13.22 -21.63
C GLY A 155 13.06 13.97 -20.42
N TYR A 156 12.46 13.24 -19.47
CA TYR A 156 11.89 13.78 -18.24
C TYR A 156 12.28 12.94 -17.02
N GLU A 157 13.50 12.44 -17.02
CA GLU A 157 14.06 11.60 -15.96
C GLU A 157 14.06 12.32 -14.61
N GLU A 158 13.97 11.54 -13.53
CA GLU A 158 14.09 12.08 -12.16
C GLU A 158 15.45 12.78 -11.98
N LYS A 159 15.43 13.96 -11.38
CA LYS A 159 16.64 14.73 -11.07
C LYS A 159 17.25 14.29 -9.74
N VAL A 160 17.86 13.10 -9.74
CA VAL A 160 18.47 12.45 -8.58
C VAL A 160 19.91 12.01 -8.87
N ALA A 161 20.68 11.74 -7.84
CA ALA A 161 22.05 11.25 -7.94
C ALA A 161 22.90 12.03 -8.97
N GLY A 162 23.31 11.42 -10.08
CA GLY A 162 24.14 12.05 -11.11
C GLY A 162 23.46 13.16 -11.92
N THR A 163 22.13 13.22 -11.92
CA THR A 163 21.33 14.20 -12.66
C THR A 163 20.78 15.33 -11.77
N ARG A 164 21.16 15.35 -10.49
CA ARG A 164 20.69 16.37 -9.53
C ARG A 164 21.05 17.79 -9.96
N PRO A 165 20.22 18.80 -9.59
CA PRO A 165 20.55 20.19 -9.87
C PRO A 165 21.83 20.64 -9.15
N ASP A 166 22.55 21.58 -9.76
CA ASP A 166 23.78 22.15 -9.18
C ASP A 166 23.57 22.97 -7.91
N GLY A 167 22.34 23.42 -7.62
CA GLY A 167 22.00 24.30 -6.50
C GLY A 167 22.34 25.77 -6.80
N ALA A 168 21.34 26.59 -7.09
CA ALA A 168 21.51 27.98 -7.51
C ALA A 168 22.20 28.87 -6.46
N SER A 169 21.96 28.61 -5.17
CA SER A 169 22.49 29.41 -4.05
C SER A 169 24.00 29.36 -3.89
N THR A 170 24.67 28.37 -4.46
CA THR A 170 26.14 28.19 -4.33
C THR A 170 26.92 28.98 -5.38
N ARG A 171 26.27 29.53 -6.40
CA ARG A 171 26.92 30.17 -7.54
C ARG A 171 26.59 31.65 -7.76
N ILE A 172 25.61 32.21 -7.03
CA ILE A 172 25.21 33.60 -7.15
C ILE A 172 25.69 34.37 -5.93
N PHE A 173 26.88 34.96 -6.03
CA PHE A 173 27.42 35.82 -4.99
C PHE A 173 26.58 37.11 -4.89
N GLY A 174 26.14 37.47 -3.67
CA GLY A 174 25.24 38.60 -3.43
C GLY A 174 23.75 38.29 -3.66
N GLY A 175 23.41 37.05 -4.09
CA GLY A 175 22.04 36.58 -4.21
C GLY A 175 21.41 36.21 -2.87
N GLU A 176 20.14 35.80 -2.91
CA GLU A 176 19.40 35.37 -1.71
C GLU A 176 19.88 34.00 -1.22
N ALA A 177 19.99 33.88 0.11
CA ALA A 177 20.25 32.57 0.74
C ALA A 177 19.16 31.56 0.43
N TRP A 178 19.52 30.26 0.35
CA TRP A 178 18.60 29.16 0.06
C TRP A 178 17.32 29.19 0.91
N ALA A 179 17.43 29.41 2.22
CA ALA A 179 16.26 29.45 3.10
C ALA A 179 15.26 30.57 2.71
N LYS A 180 15.75 31.72 2.23
CA LYS A 180 14.90 32.82 1.77
C LYS A 180 14.23 32.50 0.44
N GLN A 181 14.96 31.88 -0.49
CA GLN A 181 14.41 31.36 -1.76
C GLN A 181 13.32 30.33 -1.50
N ARG A 182 13.56 29.34 -0.64
CA ARG A 182 12.57 28.33 -0.23
C ARG A 182 11.33 28.97 0.42
N SER A 183 11.52 29.98 1.26
CA SER A 183 10.42 30.71 1.87
C SER A 183 9.53 31.40 0.83
N LYS A 184 10.14 32.03 -0.20
CA LYS A 184 9.39 32.64 -1.31
C LYS A 184 8.67 31.59 -2.15
N GLU A 185 9.36 30.52 -2.53
CA GLU A 185 8.80 29.42 -3.32
C GLU A 185 7.54 28.85 -2.68
N ARG A 186 7.57 28.65 -1.35
CA ARG A 186 6.42 28.07 -0.61
C ARG A 186 5.24 29.02 -0.46
N ARG A 187 5.37 30.34 -0.70
CA ARG A 187 4.25 31.28 -0.53
C ARG A 187 3.25 31.23 -1.67
N TYR A 188 3.69 30.87 -2.88
CA TYR A 188 2.85 30.90 -4.07
C TYR A 188 2.20 32.25 -4.31
N ASP A 189 2.95 33.35 -4.09
CA ASP A 189 2.47 34.72 -4.28
C ASP A 189 2.46 35.12 -5.76
N ASP A 190 3.30 34.47 -6.57
CA ASP A 190 3.61 34.82 -7.95
C ASP A 190 3.23 33.73 -8.98
N ARG A 191 2.71 32.59 -8.52
CA ARG A 191 2.34 31.46 -9.38
C ARG A 191 1.28 30.57 -8.75
N GLU A 192 0.69 29.72 -9.59
CA GLU A 192 -0.21 28.66 -9.18
C GLU A 192 0.51 27.31 -9.15
N PRO A 193 0.21 26.40 -8.22
CA PRO A 193 0.74 25.05 -8.27
C PRO A 193 0.10 24.26 -9.42
N SER A 194 0.88 23.46 -10.15
CA SER A 194 0.32 22.49 -11.11
C SER A 194 -0.51 21.42 -10.41
N VAL A 195 -0.05 21.00 -9.23
CA VAL A 195 -0.69 19.95 -8.42
C VAL A 195 -1.00 20.48 -7.02
N LEU A 196 -2.26 20.36 -6.60
CA LEU A 196 -2.66 20.58 -5.20
C LEU A 196 -2.92 19.22 -4.54
N ILE A 197 -2.17 18.93 -3.47
CA ILE A 197 -2.31 17.69 -2.70
C ILE A 197 -2.99 18.01 -1.37
N VAL A 198 -4.15 17.39 -1.13
CA VAL A 198 -4.92 17.54 0.11
C VAL A 198 -4.51 16.43 1.09
N GLY A 199 -3.78 16.80 2.14
CA GLY A 199 -3.27 15.90 3.18
C GLY A 199 -1.75 15.76 3.17
N GLY A 200 -1.10 16.17 4.27
CA GLY A 200 0.36 16.12 4.51
C GLY A 200 0.82 14.88 5.28
N GLY A 201 0.08 13.77 5.18
CA GLY A 201 0.50 12.46 5.68
C GLY A 201 1.52 11.78 4.75
N GLN A 202 1.88 10.52 5.07
CA GLN A 202 2.89 9.77 4.33
C GLN A 202 2.63 9.72 2.81
N ASN A 203 1.38 9.52 2.38
CA ASN A 203 1.04 9.41 0.96
C ASN A 203 1.21 10.73 0.21
N GLY A 204 0.72 11.84 0.79
CA GLY A 204 0.86 13.17 0.18
C GLY A 204 2.31 13.62 0.08
N LEU A 205 3.12 13.37 1.12
CA LEU A 205 4.53 13.73 1.13
C LEU A 205 5.36 12.88 0.15
N MET A 206 5.10 11.57 0.05
CA MET A 206 5.78 10.71 -0.91
C MET A 206 5.48 11.15 -2.35
N LEU A 207 4.22 11.48 -2.65
CA LEU A 207 3.84 11.98 -3.97
C LEU A 207 4.47 13.35 -4.24
N ALA A 208 4.44 14.27 -3.28
CA ALA A 208 5.06 15.60 -3.42
C ALA A 208 6.57 15.49 -3.71
N ALA A 209 7.27 14.59 -3.02
CA ALA A 209 8.70 14.33 -3.27
C ALA A 209 8.96 13.79 -4.67
N ARG A 210 8.15 12.81 -5.15
CA ARG A 210 8.23 12.26 -6.51
C ARG A 210 7.99 13.34 -7.58
N LEU A 211 6.94 14.15 -7.41
CA LEU A 211 6.63 15.25 -8.33
C LEU A 211 7.77 16.27 -8.38
N ARG A 212 8.35 16.60 -7.21
CA ARG A 212 9.46 17.56 -7.16
C ARG A 212 10.68 17.10 -7.96
N VAL A 213 11.10 15.83 -7.82
CA VAL A 213 12.26 15.32 -8.57
C VAL A 213 11.99 15.20 -10.06
N LEU A 214 10.72 15.06 -10.46
CA LEU A 214 10.27 15.13 -11.85
C LEU A 214 10.07 16.57 -12.36
N GLY A 215 10.33 17.59 -11.52
CA GLY A 215 10.16 18.99 -11.88
C GLY A 215 8.71 19.42 -12.09
N VAL A 216 7.75 18.80 -11.37
CA VAL A 216 6.34 19.21 -11.32
C VAL A 216 6.11 20.00 -10.04
N ASP A 217 5.57 21.22 -10.17
CA ASP A 217 5.29 22.09 -9.02
C ASP A 217 4.04 21.61 -8.27
N ALA A 218 4.24 21.16 -7.03
CA ALA A 218 3.20 20.63 -6.18
C ALA A 218 3.15 21.36 -4.83
N LEU A 219 1.94 21.68 -4.39
CA LEU A 219 1.64 22.24 -3.07
C LEU A 219 0.82 21.23 -2.27
N VAL A 220 1.27 20.93 -1.06
CA VAL A 220 0.53 20.13 -0.08
C VAL A 220 -0.19 21.07 0.89
N VAL A 221 -1.47 20.86 1.12
CA VAL A 221 -2.24 21.50 2.20
C VAL A 221 -2.54 20.49 3.30
N GLU A 222 -2.23 20.84 4.54
CA GLU A 222 -2.39 19.99 5.72
C GLU A 222 -3.15 20.77 6.80
N ARG A 223 -4.30 20.24 7.26
CA ARG A 223 -5.15 20.91 8.25
C ARG A 223 -4.53 20.98 9.65
N LEU A 224 -3.65 20.02 9.98
CA LEU A 224 -2.98 20.01 11.28
C LEU A 224 -1.83 21.02 11.33
N PRO A 225 -1.48 21.53 12.53
CA PRO A 225 -0.48 22.59 12.69
C PRO A 225 0.92 22.21 12.25
N LYS A 226 1.27 20.90 12.27
CA LYS A 226 2.59 20.41 11.89
C LYS A 226 2.49 19.16 11.02
N VAL A 227 3.42 19.01 10.10
CA VAL A 227 3.64 17.74 9.40
C VAL A 227 3.95 16.66 10.44
N GLY A 228 3.33 15.49 10.27
CA GLY A 228 3.49 14.36 11.19
C GLY A 228 2.49 14.32 12.35
N ASP A 229 1.74 15.40 12.60
CA ASP A 229 0.73 15.42 13.67
C ASP A 229 -0.39 14.39 13.45
N VAL A 230 -0.62 13.95 12.22
CA VAL A 230 -1.52 12.84 11.90
C VAL A 230 -1.16 11.56 12.65
N TRP A 231 0.12 11.37 13.00
CA TRP A 231 0.62 10.27 13.83
C TRP A 231 0.72 10.68 15.30
N ARG A 232 1.34 11.84 15.63
CA ARG A 232 1.55 12.28 17.01
C ARG A 232 0.25 12.39 17.80
N ARG A 233 -0.87 12.79 17.15
CA ARG A 233 -2.20 12.94 17.77
C ARG A 233 -3.04 11.67 17.86
N ARG A 234 -2.44 10.51 17.58
CA ARG A 234 -3.07 9.21 17.82
C ARG A 234 -2.79 8.76 19.26
N TYR A 235 -3.56 7.76 19.73
CA TYR A 235 -3.41 7.21 21.08
C TYR A 235 -1.96 6.81 21.38
N SER A 236 -1.57 7.00 22.64
CA SER A 236 -0.16 6.94 23.06
C SER A 236 0.52 5.60 22.80
N ALA A 237 -0.22 4.49 22.89
CA ALA A 237 0.29 3.14 22.67
C ALA A 237 0.47 2.74 21.19
N LEU A 238 0.13 3.61 20.23
CA LEU A 238 0.17 3.24 18.80
C LEU A 238 1.59 2.97 18.31
N ALA A 239 1.79 1.79 17.74
CA ALA A 239 2.94 1.43 16.92
C ALA A 239 2.47 0.74 15.63
N LEU A 240 3.32 0.72 14.60
CA LEU A 240 3.01 -0.05 13.39
C LEU A 240 3.04 -1.54 13.70
N HIS A 241 2.11 -2.29 13.12
CA HIS A 241 2.05 -3.75 13.22
C HIS A 241 2.83 -4.45 12.10
N ASN A 242 3.46 -3.70 11.20
CA ASN A 242 4.33 -4.20 10.13
C ASN A 242 5.79 -3.85 10.42
N GLU A 243 6.69 -4.72 9.97
CA GLU A 243 8.12 -4.50 10.11
C GLU A 243 8.60 -3.28 9.31
N ILE A 244 9.69 -2.67 9.79
CA ILE A 244 10.26 -1.44 9.25
C ILE A 244 10.68 -1.57 7.78
N GLU A 245 11.17 -2.73 7.37
CA GLU A 245 11.64 -3.01 6.01
C GLU A 245 10.54 -2.82 4.96
N LEU A 246 9.29 -3.14 5.31
CA LEU A 246 8.14 -2.90 4.44
C LEU A 246 7.85 -1.40 4.26
N ASN A 247 8.16 -0.58 5.27
CA ASN A 247 7.60 0.75 5.43
C ASN A 247 8.51 1.89 4.95
N HIS A 248 9.69 1.63 4.39
CA HIS A 248 10.59 2.67 3.88
C HIS A 248 9.91 3.66 2.94
N MET A 249 10.32 4.93 3.03
CA MET A 249 9.87 6.00 2.13
C MET A 249 10.79 6.12 0.90
N PRO A 250 10.29 6.64 -0.24
CA PRO A 250 11.12 6.90 -1.42
C PRO A 250 12.28 7.84 -1.09
N TYR A 251 13.44 7.62 -1.68
CA TYR A 251 14.68 8.43 -1.53
C TYR A 251 15.29 8.47 -0.13
N MET A 252 14.51 8.27 0.94
CA MET A 252 14.96 8.31 2.33
C MET A 252 14.41 7.08 3.09
N PRO A 253 15.14 5.97 3.14
CA PRO A 253 14.79 4.84 3.98
C PRO A 253 14.92 5.21 5.46
N PHE A 254 14.15 4.56 6.33
CA PHE A 254 14.30 4.73 7.78
C PHE A 254 15.70 4.33 8.24
N PRO A 255 16.22 4.95 9.32
CA PRO A 255 17.53 4.61 9.88
C PRO A 255 17.62 3.15 10.30
N THR A 256 18.76 2.52 10.01
CA THR A 256 19.02 1.10 10.34
C THR A 256 19.07 0.82 11.85
N THR A 257 19.15 1.86 12.67
CA THR A 257 19.14 1.78 14.14
C THR A 257 17.75 1.79 14.75
N TRP A 258 16.70 1.96 13.94
CA TRP A 258 15.34 2.07 14.43
C TRP A 258 14.73 0.70 14.78
N PRO A 259 13.73 0.66 15.70
CA PRO A 259 13.10 -0.59 16.11
C PRO A 259 12.30 -1.21 14.94
N LYS A 260 12.13 -2.54 15.02
CA LYS A 260 11.40 -3.33 14.03
C LYS A 260 9.96 -2.83 13.80
N TYR A 261 9.26 -2.45 14.88
CA TYR A 261 7.92 -1.88 14.85
C TYR A 261 7.97 -0.42 15.29
N LEU A 262 7.55 0.47 14.43
CA LEU A 262 7.76 1.90 14.62
C LEU A 262 6.68 2.54 15.49
N PRO A 263 7.05 3.19 16.63
CA PRO A 263 6.14 4.00 17.41
C PRO A 263 5.65 5.23 16.63
N LYS A 264 4.42 5.67 16.91
CA LYS A 264 3.77 6.78 16.24
C LYS A 264 4.56 8.10 16.23
N ASP A 265 5.24 8.40 17.35
CA ASP A 265 5.98 9.66 17.50
C ASP A 265 7.23 9.69 16.62
N MET A 266 7.94 8.55 16.50
CA MET A 266 9.07 8.42 15.57
C MET A 266 8.60 8.61 14.12
N LEU A 267 7.42 8.10 13.76
CA LEU A 267 6.83 8.32 12.44
C LEU A 267 6.47 9.79 12.21
N GLY A 268 5.88 10.45 13.21
CA GLY A 268 5.55 11.87 13.14
C GLY A 268 6.80 12.73 12.90
N ASP A 269 7.88 12.49 13.64
CA ASP A 269 9.15 13.20 13.50
C ASP A 269 9.85 12.91 12.16
N TRP A 270 9.75 11.68 11.69
CA TRP A 270 10.29 11.33 10.38
C TRP A 270 9.58 12.02 9.23
N LEU A 271 8.25 12.12 9.26
CA LEU A 271 7.49 12.82 8.22
C LEU A 271 7.84 14.32 8.15
N GLU A 272 8.05 14.96 9.29
CA GLU A 272 8.52 16.35 9.35
C GLU A 272 9.93 16.50 8.76
N THR A 273 10.84 15.59 9.15
CA THR A 273 12.19 15.50 8.60
C THR A 273 12.18 15.25 7.09
N TYR A 274 11.36 14.30 6.64
CA TYR A 274 11.22 13.96 5.23
C TYR A 274 10.70 15.14 4.39
N ALA A 275 9.65 15.82 4.85
CA ALA A 275 9.12 16.99 4.15
C ALA A 275 10.17 18.09 3.99
N THR A 276 11.01 18.30 5.01
CA THR A 276 12.11 19.29 4.98
C THR A 276 13.23 18.84 4.04
N ALA A 277 13.70 17.60 4.18
CA ALA A 277 14.82 17.06 3.40
C ALA A 277 14.50 16.93 1.91
N MET A 278 13.26 16.53 1.59
CA MET A 278 12.77 16.43 0.20
C MET A 278 12.26 17.77 -0.34
N GLU A 279 12.41 18.85 0.42
CA GLU A 279 12.00 20.21 0.05
C GLU A 279 10.54 20.30 -0.43
N CYS A 280 9.63 19.53 0.16
CA CYS A 280 8.21 19.60 -0.17
C CYS A 280 7.63 20.99 0.15
N ASN A 281 6.79 21.52 -0.72
CA ASN A 281 6.04 22.74 -0.44
C ASN A 281 4.78 22.35 0.35
N VAL A 282 4.77 22.68 1.64
CA VAL A 282 3.65 22.33 2.53
C VAL A 282 3.12 23.57 3.23
N TRP A 283 1.80 23.74 3.19
CA TRP A 283 1.06 24.68 4.03
C TRP A 283 0.37 23.87 5.14
N THR A 284 0.87 23.96 6.35
CA THR A 284 0.24 23.43 7.57
C THR A 284 -0.80 24.41 8.12
N GLY A 285 -1.69 23.96 9.03
CA GLY A 285 -2.80 24.77 9.51
C GLY A 285 -3.70 25.25 8.36
N THR A 286 -3.78 24.46 7.27
CA THR A 286 -4.49 24.84 6.05
C THR A 286 -5.50 23.78 5.66
N GLU A 287 -6.78 24.12 5.75
CA GLU A 287 -7.90 23.25 5.44
C GLU A 287 -8.37 23.45 4.00
N PHE A 288 -8.55 22.36 3.26
CA PHE A 288 -9.23 22.37 1.97
C PHE A 288 -10.74 22.42 2.21
N LEU A 289 -11.42 23.41 1.66
CA LEU A 289 -12.84 23.65 1.89
C LEU A 289 -13.74 23.11 0.78
N GLU A 290 -13.40 23.42 -0.46
CA GLU A 290 -14.14 22.98 -1.64
C GLU A 290 -13.29 23.05 -2.91
N GLY A 291 -13.70 22.31 -3.93
CA GLY A 291 -13.12 22.34 -5.28
C GLY A 291 -14.18 22.29 -6.35
N ARG A 292 -13.99 23.05 -7.43
CA ARG A 292 -14.81 23.04 -8.63
C ARG A 292 -13.92 22.87 -9.84
N TYR A 293 -14.30 21.97 -10.75
CA TYR A 293 -13.58 21.78 -12.00
C TYR A 293 -14.10 22.72 -13.07
N ASP A 294 -13.21 23.40 -13.75
CA ASP A 294 -13.48 24.28 -14.90
C ASP A 294 -13.12 23.50 -16.18
N GLU A 295 -14.14 23.02 -16.88
CA GLU A 295 -14.01 22.25 -18.13
C GLU A 295 -13.41 23.11 -19.28
N GLU A 296 -13.65 24.43 -19.29
CA GLU A 296 -13.17 25.34 -20.33
C GLU A 296 -11.66 25.60 -20.22
N HIS A 297 -11.17 25.73 -18.97
CA HIS A 297 -9.76 26.05 -18.71
C HIS A 297 -8.94 24.84 -18.27
N ASP A 298 -9.55 23.66 -18.19
CA ASP A 298 -8.92 22.38 -17.81
C ASP A 298 -8.15 22.49 -16.47
N ARG A 299 -8.80 23.05 -15.45
CA ARG A 299 -8.21 23.27 -14.13
C ARG A 299 -9.26 23.27 -13.02
N TRP A 300 -8.80 23.11 -11.81
CA TRP A 300 -9.60 23.24 -10.61
C TRP A 300 -9.61 24.67 -10.10
N THR A 301 -10.73 25.09 -9.49
CA THR A 301 -10.80 26.24 -8.58
C THR A 301 -10.93 25.65 -7.18
N ALA A 302 -9.86 25.72 -6.39
CA ALA A 302 -9.73 25.11 -5.08
C ALA A 302 -9.68 26.21 -3.99
N ARG A 303 -10.61 26.18 -3.03
CA ARG A 303 -10.64 27.11 -1.91
C ARG A 303 -10.05 26.47 -0.66
N VAL A 304 -9.09 27.14 -0.05
CA VAL A 304 -8.43 26.70 1.19
C VAL A 304 -8.51 27.79 2.24
N ARG A 305 -8.54 27.39 3.52
CA ARG A 305 -8.56 28.30 4.68
C ARG A 305 -7.38 28.01 5.58
N ARG A 306 -6.66 29.05 5.97
CA ARG A 306 -5.56 28.97 6.93
C ARG A 306 -6.05 29.09 8.38
N ASP A 307 -5.20 28.74 9.32
CA ASP A 307 -5.47 28.81 10.77
C ASP A 307 -5.71 30.25 11.27
N ASP A 308 -5.18 31.29 10.58
CA ASP A 308 -5.47 32.69 10.84
C ASP A 308 -6.84 33.14 10.32
N GLY A 309 -7.62 32.25 9.72
CA GLY A 309 -8.92 32.48 9.11
C GLY A 309 -8.89 33.07 7.71
N SER A 310 -7.70 33.37 7.15
CA SER A 310 -7.58 33.85 5.77
C SER A 310 -7.88 32.72 4.76
N GLU A 311 -8.53 33.09 3.66
CA GLU A 311 -8.83 32.15 2.58
C GLU A 311 -8.01 32.46 1.34
N ARG A 312 -7.63 31.42 0.61
CA ARG A 312 -6.97 31.50 -0.70
C ARG A 312 -7.72 30.65 -1.72
N ILE A 313 -7.80 31.13 -2.94
CA ILE A 313 -8.24 30.37 -4.11
C ILE A 313 -7.00 30.00 -4.91
N LEU A 314 -6.88 28.74 -5.30
CA LEU A 314 -5.79 28.19 -6.08
C LEU A 314 -6.37 27.54 -7.35
N HIS A 315 -5.60 27.55 -8.44
CA HIS A 315 -6.04 27.02 -9.74
C HIS A 315 -5.14 25.90 -10.26
N PRO A 316 -5.03 24.74 -9.54
CA PRO A 316 -4.20 23.63 -10.01
C PRO A 316 -4.85 22.89 -11.19
N ARG A 317 -4.02 22.28 -12.04
CA ARG A 317 -4.48 21.34 -13.08
C ARG A 317 -4.84 19.98 -12.49
N HIS A 318 -4.14 19.57 -11.45
CA HIS A 318 -4.36 18.30 -10.76
C HIS A 318 -4.70 18.53 -9.29
N LEU A 319 -5.79 17.91 -8.84
CA LEU A 319 -6.20 17.84 -7.45
C LEU A 319 -6.04 16.41 -6.95
N VAL A 320 -5.25 16.20 -5.91
CA VAL A 320 -4.96 14.89 -5.34
C VAL A 320 -5.47 14.82 -3.92
N PHE A 321 -6.38 13.89 -3.63
CA PHE A 321 -6.78 13.58 -2.27
C PHE A 321 -5.84 12.52 -1.67
N ALA A 322 -5.00 12.96 -0.73
CA ALA A 322 -4.11 12.13 0.08
C ALA A 322 -4.44 12.25 1.58
N ASN A 323 -5.68 12.62 1.88
CA ASN A 323 -6.20 12.84 3.23
C ASN A 323 -6.50 11.53 4.01
N GLY A 324 -6.10 10.41 3.43
CA GLY A 324 -6.17 9.08 4.04
C GLY A 324 -7.55 8.43 3.90
N VAL A 325 -7.53 7.10 4.03
CA VAL A 325 -8.73 6.26 4.17
C VAL A 325 -9.29 6.29 5.60
N VAL A 326 -8.64 7.06 6.49
CA VAL A 326 -8.92 7.21 7.93
C VAL A 326 -9.11 8.72 8.17
N GLY A 327 -10.06 9.34 7.45
CA GLY A 327 -10.26 10.80 7.46
C GLY A 327 -11.21 11.26 8.56
N GLU A 328 -12.48 11.35 8.25
CA GLU A 328 -13.51 11.79 9.20
C GLU A 328 -14.05 10.63 10.03
N PRO A 329 -14.21 10.80 11.37
CA PRO A 329 -14.77 9.78 12.25
C PRO A 329 -16.18 9.35 11.82
N ASN A 330 -16.46 8.07 11.92
CA ASN A 330 -17.80 7.54 11.74
C ASN A 330 -18.43 7.24 13.10
N MET A 331 -19.08 8.23 13.72
CA MET A 331 -19.87 8.00 14.93
C MET A 331 -21.11 7.19 14.57
N PRO A 332 -21.37 6.07 15.27
CA PRO A 332 -22.51 5.23 14.95
C PRO A 332 -23.82 5.94 15.30
N ASP A 333 -24.78 5.85 14.38
CA ASP A 333 -26.15 6.30 14.63
C ASP A 333 -26.88 5.25 15.51
N ILE A 334 -26.74 5.38 16.83
CA ILE A 334 -27.42 4.56 17.84
C ILE A 334 -28.31 5.50 18.65
N PRO A 335 -29.62 5.55 18.38
CA PRO A 335 -30.52 6.55 18.97
C PRO A 335 -30.49 6.59 20.51
N THR A 336 -30.27 5.44 21.14
CA THR A 336 -30.24 5.34 22.61
C THR A 336 -28.91 5.71 23.24
N LEU A 337 -27.83 5.88 22.44
CA LEU A 337 -26.52 6.24 22.96
C LEU A 337 -26.54 7.63 23.65
N SER A 338 -27.38 8.53 23.20
CA SER A 338 -27.58 9.85 23.82
C SER A 338 -28.18 9.81 25.24
N ASN A 339 -28.75 8.69 25.66
CA ASN A 339 -29.25 8.50 27.03
C ASN A 339 -28.15 8.28 28.06
N PHE A 340 -26.98 7.79 27.60
CA PHE A 340 -25.83 7.54 28.45
C PHE A 340 -25.30 8.86 29.04
N LYS A 341 -25.03 8.87 30.36
CA LYS A 341 -24.60 10.08 31.08
C LYS A 341 -23.11 10.15 31.37
N GLY A 342 -22.39 9.05 31.12
CA GLY A 342 -20.93 9.05 31.08
C GLY A 342 -20.36 9.71 29.83
N GLU A 343 -19.09 9.59 29.63
CA GLU A 343 -18.41 10.15 28.46
C GLU A 343 -18.53 9.24 27.23
N VAL A 344 -18.80 9.82 26.08
CA VAL A 344 -18.80 9.11 24.78
C VAL A 344 -17.80 9.79 23.87
N MET A 345 -16.84 9.04 23.36
CA MET A 345 -15.85 9.56 22.41
C MET A 345 -15.59 8.60 21.25
N HIS A 346 -15.20 9.14 20.10
CA HIS A 346 -14.68 8.32 19.02
C HIS A 346 -13.22 7.91 19.29
N ALA A 347 -12.79 6.75 18.81
CA ALA A 347 -11.40 6.25 18.94
C ALA A 347 -10.33 7.26 18.49
N GLN A 348 -10.65 8.19 17.59
CA GLN A 348 -9.75 9.26 17.18
C GLN A 348 -9.46 10.26 18.29
N GLY A 349 -10.40 10.48 19.21
CA GLY A 349 -10.25 11.38 20.36
C GLY A 349 -9.63 10.71 21.59
N PHE A 350 -9.44 9.40 21.56
CA PHE A 350 -8.79 8.68 22.67
C PHE A 350 -7.29 8.89 22.64
N ASP A 351 -6.70 9.27 23.80
CA ASP A 351 -5.26 9.47 23.98
C ASP A 351 -4.65 8.33 24.80
N SER A 352 -5.15 8.09 26.00
CA SER A 352 -4.58 7.10 26.94
C SER A 352 -5.63 6.55 27.90
N GLY A 353 -5.41 5.34 28.39
CA GLY A 353 -6.20 4.70 29.45
C GLY A 353 -5.94 5.28 30.86
N ALA A 354 -4.89 6.07 31.05
CA ALA A 354 -4.50 6.56 32.39
C ALA A 354 -5.59 7.30 33.17
N PRO A 355 -6.42 8.18 32.57
CA PRO A 355 -7.54 8.84 33.27
C PRO A 355 -8.65 7.88 33.75
N TRP A 356 -8.69 6.67 33.18
CA TRP A 356 -9.77 5.71 33.35
C TRP A 356 -9.44 4.59 34.34
N ARG A 357 -8.39 4.71 35.13
CA ARG A 357 -7.99 3.74 36.14
C ARG A 357 -9.15 3.43 37.11
N GLY A 358 -9.49 2.14 37.28
CA GLY A 358 -10.57 1.67 38.13
C GLY A 358 -11.98 1.97 37.63
N ARG A 359 -12.11 2.54 36.40
CA ARG A 359 -13.37 2.84 35.75
C ARG A 359 -13.83 1.70 34.85
N ASN A 360 -15.13 1.64 34.60
CA ASN A 360 -15.74 0.71 33.66
C ASN A 360 -15.79 1.33 32.25
N VAL A 361 -15.25 0.65 31.26
CA VAL A 361 -15.18 1.16 29.89
C VAL A 361 -15.75 0.14 28.91
N LEU A 362 -16.65 0.60 28.06
CA LEU A 362 -17.16 -0.16 26.93
C LEU A 362 -16.54 0.34 25.63
N VAL A 363 -15.92 -0.57 24.88
CA VAL A 363 -15.33 -0.27 23.56
C VAL A 363 -16.25 -0.82 22.47
N LEU A 364 -16.92 0.06 21.71
CA LEU A 364 -17.77 -0.32 20.59
C LEU A 364 -16.90 -0.64 19.35
N GLY A 365 -16.74 -1.91 19.05
CA GLY A 365 -15.94 -2.41 17.93
C GLY A 365 -14.86 -3.38 18.37
N VAL A 366 -14.30 -4.10 17.39
CA VAL A 366 -13.27 -5.13 17.58
C VAL A 366 -12.19 -5.07 16.50
N GLY A 367 -11.99 -3.93 15.81
CA GLY A 367 -10.90 -3.72 14.86
C GLY A 367 -9.57 -3.37 15.56
N ASN A 368 -8.51 -3.05 14.79
CA ASN A 368 -7.19 -2.70 15.33
C ASN A 368 -7.27 -1.63 16.43
N SER A 369 -7.89 -0.47 16.14
CA SER A 369 -8.00 0.61 17.14
C SER A 369 -8.77 0.21 18.38
N ALA A 370 -9.81 -0.63 18.24
CA ALA A 370 -10.57 -1.12 19.40
C ALA A 370 -9.71 -1.99 20.32
N HIS A 371 -8.94 -2.91 19.74
CA HIS A 371 -8.05 -3.79 20.49
C HIS A 371 -6.91 -3.02 21.16
N ASP A 372 -6.26 -2.10 20.44
CA ASP A 372 -5.17 -1.29 21.00
C ASP A 372 -5.66 -0.43 22.16
N ILE A 373 -6.83 0.21 22.02
CA ILE A 373 -7.47 1.02 23.06
C ILE A 373 -7.87 0.14 24.27
N ALA A 374 -8.46 -1.02 24.02
CA ALA A 374 -8.84 -1.95 25.09
C ALA A 374 -7.62 -2.45 25.86
N GLN A 375 -6.53 -2.76 25.17
CA GLN A 375 -5.26 -3.16 25.77
C GLN A 375 -4.63 -2.03 26.61
N ASP A 376 -4.65 -0.80 26.10
CA ASP A 376 -4.09 0.37 26.81
C ASP A 376 -4.92 0.70 28.08
N LEU A 377 -6.25 0.68 27.97
CA LEU A 377 -7.18 0.85 29.09
C LEU A 377 -6.94 -0.21 30.18
N HIS A 378 -6.87 -1.50 29.80
CA HIS A 378 -6.59 -2.60 30.72
C HIS A 378 -5.23 -2.43 31.38
N GLY A 379 -4.19 -2.10 30.61
CA GLY A 379 -2.82 -1.86 31.12
C GLY A 379 -2.75 -0.73 32.14
N HIS A 380 -3.64 0.25 32.07
CA HIS A 380 -3.78 1.32 33.06
C HIS A 380 -4.72 0.97 34.23
N GLY A 381 -5.32 -0.22 34.24
CA GLY A 381 -6.16 -0.73 35.31
C GLY A 381 -7.64 -0.30 35.23
N ALA A 382 -8.16 -0.05 34.03
CA ALA A 382 -9.59 0.07 33.78
C ALA A 382 -10.24 -1.32 33.63
N ASN A 383 -11.53 -1.43 33.95
CA ASN A 383 -12.35 -2.61 33.67
C ASN A 383 -12.93 -2.49 32.27
N VAL A 384 -12.46 -3.32 31.34
CA VAL A 384 -12.76 -3.16 29.91
C VAL A 384 -13.63 -4.29 29.40
N LYS A 385 -14.68 -3.95 28.66
CA LYS A 385 -15.44 -4.89 27.82
C LYS A 385 -15.54 -4.35 26.40
N MET A 386 -15.41 -5.25 25.43
CA MET A 386 -15.54 -4.90 24.01
C MET A 386 -16.89 -5.36 23.49
N ILE A 387 -17.57 -4.52 22.70
CA ILE A 387 -18.86 -4.84 22.09
C ILE A 387 -18.67 -5.16 20.62
N GLN A 388 -18.80 -6.43 20.27
CA GLN A 388 -18.65 -6.94 18.92
C GLN A 388 -19.98 -6.92 18.16
N ARG A 389 -19.99 -6.30 16.97
CA ARG A 389 -21.16 -6.30 16.05
C ARG A 389 -21.05 -7.42 15.00
N SER A 390 -19.94 -7.48 14.31
CA SER A 390 -19.69 -8.39 13.18
C SER A 390 -18.48 -9.29 13.48
N SER A 391 -18.34 -10.39 12.74
CA SER A 391 -17.12 -11.21 12.80
C SER A 391 -15.87 -10.45 12.39
N ILE A 392 -14.73 -10.90 12.88
CA ILE A 392 -13.42 -10.30 12.66
C ILE A 392 -12.40 -11.36 12.27
N THR A 393 -11.46 -10.99 11.41
CA THR A 393 -10.26 -11.79 11.11
C THR A 393 -9.15 -11.42 12.09
N VAL A 394 -8.66 -12.36 12.88
CA VAL A 394 -7.57 -12.15 13.84
C VAL A 394 -6.39 -13.04 13.49
N PHE A 395 -5.20 -12.46 13.47
CA PHE A 395 -3.93 -13.19 13.38
C PHE A 395 -2.88 -12.51 14.25
N SER A 396 -1.93 -13.28 14.78
CA SER A 396 -0.75 -12.71 15.41
C SER A 396 0.11 -11.96 14.38
N VAL A 397 0.80 -10.91 14.81
CA VAL A 397 1.79 -10.20 13.96
C VAL A 397 2.80 -11.18 13.37
N LYS A 398 3.23 -12.20 14.15
CA LYS A 398 4.13 -13.26 13.69
C LYS A 398 3.55 -14.05 12.51
N ALA A 399 2.28 -14.45 12.58
CA ALA A 399 1.63 -15.16 11.49
C ALA A 399 1.42 -14.25 10.28
N ALA A 400 0.93 -13.01 10.51
CA ALA A 400 0.64 -12.04 9.46
C ALA A 400 1.89 -11.62 8.65
N SER A 401 3.09 -11.68 9.24
CA SER A 401 4.36 -11.35 8.59
C SER A 401 4.65 -12.20 7.34
N ILE A 402 4.01 -13.37 7.19
CA ILE A 402 4.14 -14.20 5.98
C ILE A 402 3.79 -13.43 4.70
N ASN A 403 2.81 -12.54 4.76
CA ASN A 403 2.38 -11.75 3.59
C ASN A 403 3.45 -10.76 3.08
N HIS A 404 4.43 -10.44 3.90
CA HIS A 404 5.46 -9.45 3.59
C HIS A 404 6.88 -10.03 3.66
N ALA A 405 7.00 -11.37 3.72
CA ALA A 405 8.26 -12.07 3.95
C ALA A 405 9.36 -11.72 2.94
N ILE A 406 9.00 -11.35 1.72
CA ILE A 406 9.95 -10.97 0.65
C ILE A 406 10.83 -9.77 1.06
N TYR A 407 10.32 -8.84 1.89
CA TYR A 407 11.05 -7.63 2.27
C TYR A 407 12.18 -7.87 3.29
N TYR A 408 12.20 -9.01 3.99
CA TYR A 408 13.19 -9.26 5.05
C TYR A 408 13.79 -10.66 5.06
N LYS A 409 13.36 -11.57 4.18
CA LYS A 409 13.92 -12.94 4.15
C LYS A 409 15.00 -13.14 3.10
N ASP A 410 14.85 -12.55 1.92
CA ASP A 410 15.64 -12.91 0.74
C ASP A 410 16.82 -11.98 0.49
N GLY A 411 17.00 -10.91 1.28
CA GLY A 411 18.08 -9.94 1.10
C GLY A 411 17.97 -9.10 -0.17
N LEU A 412 16.78 -9.04 -0.78
CA LEU A 412 16.51 -8.25 -1.96
C LEU A 412 16.51 -6.75 -1.66
N SER A 413 16.78 -5.92 -2.67
CA SER A 413 16.51 -4.50 -2.56
C SER A 413 15.01 -4.23 -2.36
N VAL A 414 14.67 -3.12 -1.70
CA VAL A 414 13.25 -2.72 -1.52
C VAL A 414 12.57 -2.54 -2.88
N GLU A 415 13.30 -2.06 -3.88
CA GLU A 415 12.80 -1.90 -5.24
C GLU A 415 12.43 -3.23 -5.90
N ASP A 416 13.31 -4.24 -5.79
CA ASP A 416 13.03 -5.59 -6.31
C ASP A 416 11.84 -6.22 -5.58
N CYS A 417 11.75 -6.02 -4.25
CA CYS A 417 10.60 -6.48 -3.46
C CYS A 417 9.29 -5.83 -3.96
N ASP A 418 9.30 -4.53 -4.21
CA ASP A 418 8.14 -3.80 -4.71
C ASP A 418 7.70 -4.30 -6.09
N LEU A 419 8.64 -4.49 -7.02
CA LEU A 419 8.38 -5.04 -8.35
C LEU A 419 7.75 -6.45 -8.27
N ILE A 420 8.37 -7.34 -7.50
CA ILE A 420 7.91 -8.72 -7.35
C ILE A 420 6.54 -8.78 -6.63
N ALA A 421 6.34 -7.99 -5.57
CA ALA A 421 5.10 -7.95 -4.81
C ALA A 421 3.91 -7.41 -5.62
N THR A 422 4.16 -6.54 -6.59
CA THR A 422 3.12 -5.92 -7.43
C THR A 422 2.91 -6.62 -8.77
N SER A 423 3.68 -7.65 -9.09
CA SER A 423 3.68 -8.28 -10.42
C SER A 423 2.45 -9.13 -10.74
N GLY A 424 1.75 -9.67 -9.74
CA GLY A 424 0.59 -10.54 -9.97
C GLY A 424 -0.70 -9.75 -10.19
N THR A 425 -1.59 -10.25 -11.05
CA THR A 425 -2.99 -9.80 -11.13
C THR A 425 -3.72 -10.14 -9.83
N PHE A 426 -4.95 -9.63 -9.68
CA PHE A 426 -5.76 -9.93 -8.50
C PHE A 426 -5.95 -11.44 -8.27
N GLN A 427 -6.14 -12.22 -9.32
CA GLN A 427 -6.32 -13.67 -9.21
C GLN A 427 -5.09 -14.36 -8.60
N VAL A 428 -3.89 -14.00 -9.07
CA VAL A 428 -2.63 -14.51 -8.51
C VAL A 428 -2.43 -14.06 -7.06
N GLN A 429 -2.73 -12.79 -6.76
CA GLN A 429 -2.63 -12.25 -5.41
C GLN A 429 -3.61 -12.93 -4.44
N LEU A 430 -4.88 -13.10 -4.85
CA LEU A 430 -5.92 -13.76 -4.05
C LEU A 430 -5.49 -15.20 -3.69
N ARG A 431 -5.00 -15.96 -4.67
CA ARG A 431 -4.47 -17.31 -4.39
C ARG A 431 -3.33 -17.28 -3.37
N GLY A 432 -2.42 -16.31 -3.48
CA GLY A 432 -1.36 -16.10 -2.49
C GLY A 432 -1.90 -15.81 -1.09
N TYR A 433 -2.90 -14.95 -0.99
CA TYR A 433 -3.56 -14.63 0.29
C TYR A 433 -4.29 -15.82 0.90
N GLN A 434 -4.96 -16.64 0.07
CA GLN A 434 -5.61 -17.87 0.53
C GLN A 434 -4.60 -18.86 1.12
N LEU A 435 -3.49 -19.12 0.41
CA LEU A 435 -2.43 -20.01 0.91
C LEU A 435 -1.77 -19.47 2.19
N ALA A 436 -1.48 -18.16 2.24
CA ALA A 436 -0.96 -17.52 3.43
C ALA A 436 -1.94 -17.62 4.61
N THR A 437 -3.25 -17.44 4.34
CA THR A 437 -4.30 -17.54 5.36
C THR A 437 -4.37 -18.93 5.94
N GLN A 438 -4.31 -19.98 5.14
CA GLN A 438 -4.25 -21.37 5.64
C GLN A 438 -3.05 -21.58 6.56
N ARG A 439 -1.89 -21.07 6.18
CA ARG A 439 -0.69 -21.16 7.02
C ARG A 439 -0.80 -20.35 8.33
N MET A 440 -1.41 -19.18 8.27
CA MET A 440 -1.67 -18.35 9.46
C MET A 440 -2.64 -19.04 10.43
N LEU A 441 -3.69 -19.70 9.92
CA LEU A 441 -4.63 -20.49 10.73
C LEU A 441 -3.96 -21.64 11.46
N GLU A 442 -2.98 -22.30 10.85
CA GLU A 442 -2.18 -23.35 11.51
C GLU A 442 -1.32 -22.78 12.63
N ILE A 443 -0.65 -21.63 12.38
CA ILE A 443 0.24 -20.98 13.36
C ILE A 443 -0.54 -20.50 14.58
N ASP A 444 -1.70 -19.88 14.39
CA ASP A 444 -2.48 -19.26 15.45
C ASP A 444 -3.63 -20.13 15.94
N LYS A 445 -3.61 -21.44 15.65
CA LYS A 445 -4.68 -22.39 15.96
C LYS A 445 -5.16 -22.29 17.41
N ASP A 446 -4.23 -22.28 18.37
CA ASP A 446 -4.55 -22.28 19.80
C ASP A 446 -5.14 -20.93 20.22
N LEU A 447 -4.58 -19.83 19.76
CA LEU A 447 -5.12 -18.47 19.99
C LEU A 447 -6.56 -18.35 19.48
N LEU A 448 -6.80 -18.79 18.26
CA LEU A 448 -8.13 -18.72 17.63
C LEU A 448 -9.16 -19.61 18.34
N ALA A 449 -8.74 -20.78 18.83
CA ALA A 449 -9.60 -21.64 19.64
C ALA A 449 -9.96 -21.00 20.98
N ALA A 450 -8.98 -20.38 21.67
CA ALA A 450 -9.20 -19.68 22.93
C ALA A 450 -10.14 -18.46 22.76
N LEU A 451 -9.97 -17.65 21.71
CA LEU A 451 -10.86 -16.53 21.41
C LEU A 451 -12.31 -17.00 21.14
N LYS A 452 -12.50 -18.09 20.37
CA LYS A 452 -13.82 -18.68 20.15
C LYS A 452 -14.44 -19.16 21.46
N ALA A 453 -13.68 -19.77 22.33
CA ALA A 453 -14.17 -20.22 23.66
C ALA A 453 -14.62 -19.04 24.54
N ARG A 454 -14.06 -17.83 24.34
CA ARG A 454 -14.49 -16.58 24.99
C ARG A 454 -15.67 -15.90 24.27
N GLY A 455 -16.26 -16.54 23.27
CA GLY A 455 -17.44 -16.02 22.55
C GLY A 455 -17.11 -15.09 21.38
N MET A 456 -15.83 -14.87 21.03
CA MET A 456 -15.48 -14.01 19.91
C MET A 456 -15.90 -14.61 18.58
N LYS A 457 -16.65 -13.84 17.76
CA LYS A 457 -17.04 -14.24 16.40
C LYS A 457 -15.89 -13.98 15.45
N LEU A 458 -15.27 -15.04 14.95
CA LEU A 458 -14.13 -14.97 14.01
C LEU A 458 -14.56 -15.37 12.60
N ASP A 459 -13.85 -14.81 11.60
CA ASP A 459 -13.91 -15.20 10.21
C ASP A 459 -12.50 -15.32 9.60
N ILE A 460 -12.43 -15.79 8.36
CA ILE A 460 -11.17 -15.93 7.61
C ILE A 460 -11.02 -14.90 6.48
N GLY A 461 -11.80 -13.83 6.54
CA GLY A 461 -11.83 -12.77 5.53
C GLY A 461 -12.59 -13.14 4.24
N PRO A 462 -12.93 -12.14 3.42
CA PRO A 462 -13.56 -12.37 2.13
C PRO A 462 -12.73 -13.32 1.26
N GLU A 463 -13.40 -14.16 0.48
CA GLU A 463 -12.82 -15.18 -0.40
C GLU A 463 -11.78 -16.11 0.29
N GLY A 464 -11.73 -16.15 1.61
CA GLY A 464 -10.71 -16.90 2.37
C GLY A 464 -9.32 -16.27 2.35
N GLY A 465 -9.20 -15.01 1.93
CA GLY A 465 -7.92 -14.31 1.76
C GLY A 465 -7.46 -13.53 2.99
N GLY A 466 -7.99 -13.85 4.17
CA GLY A 466 -7.55 -13.32 5.46
C GLY A 466 -7.73 -11.80 5.61
N HIS A 467 -6.89 -11.21 6.44
CA HIS A 467 -6.88 -9.78 6.69
C HIS A 467 -6.53 -8.94 5.45
N GLN A 468 -5.77 -9.47 4.50
CA GLN A 468 -5.44 -8.78 3.25
C GLN A 468 -6.70 -8.45 2.43
N MET A 469 -7.64 -9.39 2.36
CA MET A 469 -8.91 -9.15 1.67
C MET A 469 -9.85 -8.24 2.46
N LYS A 470 -9.81 -8.26 3.80
CA LYS A 470 -10.50 -7.27 4.65
C LYS A 470 -10.00 -5.85 4.39
N ILE A 471 -8.68 -5.66 4.25
CA ILE A 471 -8.08 -4.36 3.90
C ILE A 471 -8.57 -3.90 2.54
N ARG A 472 -8.48 -4.75 1.52
CA ARG A 472 -8.80 -4.38 0.13
C ARG A 472 -10.27 -4.08 -0.08
N ARG A 473 -11.18 -4.84 0.57
CA ARG A 473 -12.63 -4.65 0.39
C ARG A 473 -13.26 -3.66 1.36
N ASN A 474 -12.82 -3.67 2.64
CA ASN A 474 -13.59 -3.03 3.72
C ASN A 474 -12.80 -1.98 4.51
N HIS A 475 -11.54 -1.72 4.22
CA HIS A 475 -10.62 -0.88 5.02
C HIS A 475 -10.43 -1.31 6.48
N GLY A 476 -11.01 -2.44 6.92
CA GLY A 476 -11.00 -2.86 8.31
C GLY A 476 -11.72 -4.18 8.52
N GLY A 477 -12.04 -4.50 9.78
CA GLY A 477 -12.65 -5.78 10.15
C GLY A 477 -11.63 -6.88 10.39
N TYR A 478 -10.41 -6.49 10.74
CA TYR A 478 -9.33 -7.38 11.14
C TYR A 478 -8.56 -6.80 12.34
N TYR A 479 -7.83 -7.67 13.01
CA TYR A 479 -6.86 -7.30 14.04
C TYR A 479 -5.57 -8.11 13.87
N LEU A 480 -4.43 -7.44 13.93
CA LEU A 480 -3.11 -8.05 14.03
C LEU A 480 -2.69 -8.00 15.49
N ASN A 481 -2.74 -9.18 16.16
CA ASN A 481 -2.58 -9.28 17.60
C ASN A 481 -1.16 -8.92 18.05
N VAL A 482 -1.09 -7.90 18.91
CA VAL A 482 0.09 -7.45 19.63
C VAL A 482 -0.06 -7.60 21.17
N GLY A 483 -1.06 -8.38 21.61
CA GLY A 483 -1.30 -8.70 23.02
C GLY A 483 -2.75 -8.65 23.49
N CYS A 484 -3.63 -7.84 22.87
CA CYS A 484 -5.00 -7.72 23.33
C CYS A 484 -5.80 -9.03 23.19
N SER A 485 -5.57 -9.80 22.12
CA SER A 485 -6.23 -11.11 21.97
C SER A 485 -5.84 -12.09 23.07
N ASP A 486 -4.62 -11.98 23.59
CA ASP A 486 -4.17 -12.80 24.72
C ASP A 486 -4.93 -12.44 26.00
N LEU A 487 -5.18 -11.15 26.25
CA LEU A 487 -6.01 -10.69 27.38
C LEU A 487 -7.45 -11.18 27.26
N ILE A 488 -8.02 -11.18 26.06
CA ILE A 488 -9.36 -11.73 25.80
C ILE A 488 -9.37 -13.24 26.04
N ALA A 489 -8.40 -13.96 25.50
CA ALA A 489 -8.28 -15.42 25.67
C ALA A 489 -8.16 -15.83 27.15
N ASN A 490 -7.43 -15.06 27.95
CA ASN A 490 -7.26 -15.27 29.37
C ASN A 490 -8.49 -14.87 30.23
N GLY A 491 -9.39 -14.04 29.67
CA GLY A 491 -10.57 -13.54 30.38
C GLY A 491 -10.36 -12.23 31.14
N ASP A 492 -9.27 -11.52 30.83
CA ASP A 492 -8.98 -10.20 31.40
C ASP A 492 -9.80 -9.09 30.74
N ILE A 493 -10.22 -9.31 29.48
CA ILE A 493 -11.13 -8.44 28.71
C ILE A 493 -12.29 -9.30 28.19
N ASP A 494 -13.52 -8.90 28.49
CA ASP A 494 -14.72 -9.61 28.06
C ASP A 494 -15.22 -9.14 26.71
N ILE A 495 -15.86 -10.06 25.96
CA ILE A 495 -16.53 -9.77 24.70
C ILE A 495 -18.05 -9.83 24.92
N LEU A 496 -18.73 -8.72 24.62
CA LEU A 496 -20.17 -8.62 24.54
C LEU A 496 -20.59 -8.58 23.06
N HIS A 497 -21.83 -8.98 22.76
CA HIS A 497 -22.36 -8.88 21.40
C HIS A 497 -23.36 -7.73 21.28
N TYR A 498 -23.17 -6.88 20.27
CA TYR A 498 -24.07 -5.74 20.02
C TYR A 498 -25.52 -6.19 19.82
N GLY A 499 -25.74 -7.35 19.20
CA GLY A 499 -27.08 -7.92 19.03
C GLY A 499 -27.81 -8.30 20.34
N GLU A 500 -27.06 -8.38 21.45
CA GLU A 500 -27.59 -8.66 22.79
C GLU A 500 -27.85 -7.38 23.61
N VAL A 501 -27.34 -6.24 23.14
CA VAL A 501 -27.64 -4.92 23.71
C VAL A 501 -29.09 -4.55 23.34
N GLU A 502 -29.94 -4.31 24.34
CA GLU A 502 -31.29 -3.81 24.11
C GLU A 502 -31.29 -2.31 23.83
N ARG A 503 -30.64 -1.54 24.72
CA ARG A 503 -30.46 -0.09 24.58
C ARG A 503 -29.38 0.43 25.50
N PHE A 504 -28.92 1.64 25.25
CA PHE A 504 -28.09 2.39 26.19
C PHE A 504 -28.98 3.17 27.14
N VAL A 505 -28.60 3.17 28.41
CA VAL A 505 -29.24 3.87 29.52
C VAL A 505 -28.24 4.79 30.22
N ALA A 506 -28.71 5.55 31.24
CA ALA A 506 -27.83 6.53 31.91
C ALA A 506 -26.51 5.92 32.47
N GLU A 507 -26.59 4.70 32.94
CA GLU A 507 -25.49 4.02 33.65
C GLU A 507 -24.64 3.09 32.73
N GLY A 508 -25.03 2.87 31.46
CA GLY A 508 -24.31 1.95 30.57
C GLY A 508 -25.18 1.29 29.51
N ALA A 509 -24.91 0.01 29.21
CA ALA A 509 -25.67 -0.79 28.26
C ALA A 509 -26.60 -1.78 28.97
N LEU A 510 -27.91 -1.65 28.73
CA LEU A 510 -28.91 -2.62 29.17
C LEU A 510 -28.94 -3.77 28.17
N MET A 511 -28.72 -4.98 28.66
CA MET A 511 -28.73 -6.20 27.84
C MET A 511 -30.16 -6.77 27.74
N LYS A 512 -30.45 -7.55 26.71
CA LYS A 512 -31.77 -8.18 26.47
C LYS A 512 -32.20 -9.17 27.54
N ASP A 513 -31.23 -9.73 28.29
CA ASP A 513 -31.52 -10.59 29.44
C ASP A 513 -31.87 -9.81 30.73
N GLY A 514 -31.87 -8.47 30.65
CA GLY A 514 -32.15 -7.56 31.75
C GLY A 514 -30.92 -7.19 32.60
N SER A 515 -29.75 -7.75 32.31
CA SER A 515 -28.52 -7.32 32.99
C SER A 515 -28.06 -5.94 32.54
N LEU A 516 -27.35 -5.22 33.41
CA LEU A 516 -26.80 -3.89 33.14
C LEU A 516 -25.26 -3.96 33.10
N GLU A 517 -24.68 -3.65 31.96
CA GLU A 517 -23.26 -3.43 31.79
C GLU A 517 -22.93 -1.97 32.09
N GLN A 518 -22.45 -1.72 33.31
CA GLN A 518 -22.13 -0.37 33.76
C GLN A 518 -20.92 0.19 33.01
N ALA A 519 -20.96 1.49 32.71
CA ALA A 519 -19.84 2.19 32.07
C ALA A 519 -19.69 3.62 32.62
N ASP A 520 -18.46 4.10 32.67
CA ASP A 520 -18.08 5.50 32.87
C ASP A 520 -17.73 6.15 31.53
N LEU A 521 -17.20 5.33 30.59
CA LEU A 521 -16.80 5.74 29.24
C LEU A 521 -17.31 4.73 28.21
N ILE A 522 -17.73 5.25 27.06
CA ILE A 522 -17.97 4.48 25.84
C ILE A 522 -17.04 5.00 24.75
N VAL A 523 -16.14 4.16 24.23
CA VAL A 523 -15.26 4.50 23.10
C VAL A 523 -15.82 3.89 21.83
N ALA A 524 -16.23 4.73 20.88
CA ALA A 524 -16.70 4.29 19.57
C ALA A 524 -15.50 4.05 18.63
N ALA A 525 -15.05 2.80 18.54
CA ALA A 525 -14.02 2.38 17.59
C ALA A 525 -14.69 1.83 16.31
N THR A 526 -15.53 2.64 15.69
CA THR A 526 -16.48 2.28 14.62
C THR A 526 -16.02 2.69 13.23
N GLY A 527 -14.73 3.05 13.10
CA GLY A 527 -14.10 3.37 11.82
C GLY A 527 -14.37 4.81 11.36
N TYR A 528 -14.23 5.00 10.05
CA TYR A 528 -14.23 6.31 9.41
C TYR A 528 -15.20 6.35 8.24
N GLN A 529 -15.57 7.55 7.80
CA GLN A 529 -16.45 7.75 6.65
C GLN A 529 -15.78 7.23 5.37
N ALA A 530 -16.60 6.75 4.43
CA ALA A 530 -16.11 6.31 3.13
C ALA A 530 -15.50 7.50 2.35
N PRO A 531 -14.38 7.31 1.63
CA PRO A 531 -13.76 8.40 0.85
C PRO A 531 -14.70 9.08 -0.14
N ALA A 532 -15.65 8.35 -0.74
CA ALA A 532 -16.66 8.90 -1.64
C ALA A 532 -17.58 9.92 -0.96
N GLU A 533 -17.86 9.76 0.34
CA GLU A 533 -18.64 10.73 1.09
C GLU A 533 -17.88 12.04 1.30
N VAL A 534 -16.59 11.97 1.57
CA VAL A 534 -15.70 13.13 1.67
C VAL A 534 -15.66 13.88 0.32
N VAL A 535 -15.58 13.16 -0.79
CA VAL A 535 -15.66 13.78 -2.13
C VAL A 535 -16.99 14.49 -2.35
N ARG A 536 -18.12 13.88 -1.96
CA ARG A 536 -19.44 14.49 -2.06
C ARG A 536 -19.53 15.80 -1.29
N GLN A 537 -18.99 15.84 -0.09
CA GLN A 537 -18.97 17.02 0.76
C GLN A 537 -18.09 18.14 0.21
N LEU A 538 -16.91 17.81 -0.32
CA LEU A 538 -15.91 18.79 -0.74
C LEU A 538 -15.98 19.18 -2.22
N LEU A 539 -16.45 18.30 -3.10
CA LEU A 539 -16.50 18.52 -4.55
C LEU A 539 -17.92 18.50 -5.13
N GLY A 540 -18.91 18.14 -4.30
CA GLY A 540 -20.32 18.09 -4.69
C GLY A 540 -20.77 16.75 -5.25
N GLN A 541 -22.09 16.59 -5.33
CA GLN A 541 -22.79 15.35 -5.71
C GLN A 541 -22.40 14.89 -7.11
N GLN A 542 -22.36 15.81 -8.07
CA GLN A 542 -22.10 15.50 -9.49
C GLN A 542 -20.73 14.86 -9.70
N ILE A 543 -19.68 15.38 -9.05
CA ILE A 543 -18.32 14.81 -9.13
C ILE A 543 -18.26 13.47 -8.41
N ALA A 544 -18.88 13.36 -7.22
CA ALA A 544 -18.93 12.10 -6.49
C ALA A 544 -19.61 10.97 -7.29
N GLU A 545 -20.70 11.26 -7.99
CA GLU A 545 -21.40 10.31 -8.86
C GLU A 545 -20.56 9.94 -10.10
N LYS A 546 -19.91 10.93 -10.73
CA LYS A 546 -19.04 10.72 -11.90
C LYS A 546 -17.83 9.82 -11.56
N VAL A 547 -17.24 10.00 -10.37
CA VAL A 547 -16.10 9.21 -9.90
C VAL A 547 -16.55 7.81 -9.48
N GLY A 548 -17.65 7.70 -8.75
CA GLY A 548 -18.13 6.44 -8.20
C GLY A 548 -17.33 5.94 -6.99
N PRO A 549 -17.20 4.61 -6.81
CA PRO A 549 -16.50 4.04 -5.65
C PRO A 549 -15.02 4.42 -5.62
N ILE A 550 -14.54 4.76 -4.42
CA ILE A 550 -13.11 5.02 -4.14
C ILE A 550 -12.67 4.00 -3.11
N TRP A 551 -11.58 3.28 -3.40
CA TRP A 551 -11.17 2.08 -2.69
C TRP A 551 -12.11 0.89 -2.97
N GLY A 552 -11.78 -0.29 -2.44
CA GLY A 552 -12.41 -1.53 -2.85
C GLY A 552 -11.80 -2.01 -4.19
N LEU A 553 -12.41 -3.00 -4.79
CA LEU A 553 -11.93 -3.60 -6.03
C LEU A 553 -12.90 -3.28 -7.17
N ASP A 554 -12.36 -2.88 -8.31
CA ASP A 554 -13.10 -2.76 -9.56
C ASP A 554 -13.34 -4.13 -10.23
N SER A 555 -13.94 -4.14 -11.40
CA SER A 555 -14.24 -5.39 -12.14
C SER A 555 -12.99 -6.15 -12.59
N GLY A 556 -11.84 -5.48 -12.72
CA GLY A 556 -10.54 -6.08 -13.02
C GLY A 556 -9.79 -6.57 -11.78
N GLY A 557 -10.31 -6.30 -10.57
CA GLY A 557 -9.64 -6.61 -9.31
C GLY A 557 -8.58 -5.59 -8.89
N GLU A 558 -8.51 -4.45 -9.56
CA GLU A 558 -7.65 -3.34 -9.16
C GLU A 558 -8.38 -2.41 -8.18
N MET A 559 -7.61 -1.58 -7.47
CA MET A 559 -8.18 -0.63 -6.52
C MET A 559 -9.01 0.43 -7.25
N SER A 560 -10.29 0.53 -6.90
CA SER A 560 -11.25 1.45 -7.53
C SER A 560 -10.81 2.90 -7.34
N ASN A 561 -10.55 3.60 -8.43
CA ASN A 561 -10.18 5.02 -8.49
C ASN A 561 -8.97 5.43 -7.61
N MET A 562 -8.14 4.48 -7.18
CA MET A 562 -6.94 4.74 -6.42
C MET A 562 -5.71 4.62 -7.30
N TYR A 563 -4.78 5.58 -7.19
CA TYR A 563 -3.46 5.56 -7.83
C TYR A 563 -3.46 5.62 -9.36
N LYS A 564 -4.59 5.91 -9.96
CA LYS A 564 -4.80 5.96 -11.40
C LYS A 564 -5.73 7.12 -11.75
N PRO A 565 -5.85 7.49 -13.05
CA PRO A 565 -6.82 8.49 -13.48
C PRO A 565 -8.23 8.10 -13.05
N THR A 566 -9.01 9.10 -12.64
CA THR A 566 -10.44 8.89 -12.35
C THR A 566 -11.29 9.35 -13.54
N PRO A 567 -12.59 9.01 -13.57
CA PRO A 567 -13.51 9.56 -14.57
C PRO A 567 -13.61 11.09 -14.56
N GLN A 568 -13.22 11.74 -13.45
CA GLN A 568 -13.10 13.20 -13.38
C GLN A 568 -11.66 13.60 -13.73
N LYS A 569 -11.49 14.29 -14.85
CA LYS A 569 -10.18 14.79 -15.30
C LYS A 569 -9.48 15.61 -14.22
N GLY A 570 -8.18 15.37 -14.07
CA GLY A 570 -7.36 16.08 -13.08
C GLY A 570 -7.64 15.73 -11.61
N LEU A 571 -8.48 14.72 -11.31
CA LEU A 571 -8.74 14.27 -9.94
C LEU A 571 -8.07 12.92 -9.68
N TRP A 572 -7.37 12.82 -8.55
CA TRP A 572 -6.57 11.66 -8.17
C TRP A 572 -6.78 11.31 -6.70
N PHE A 573 -6.60 10.03 -6.36
CA PHE A 573 -6.63 9.54 -4.99
C PHE A 573 -5.37 8.74 -4.66
N SER A 574 -4.80 9.03 -3.49
CA SER A 574 -3.65 8.32 -2.93
C SER A 574 -3.88 8.08 -1.45
N GLY A 575 -3.64 6.85 -0.97
CA GLY A 575 -3.95 6.50 0.42
C GLY A 575 -3.28 5.20 0.85
N GLY A 576 -3.59 4.72 2.05
CA GLY A 576 -3.06 3.47 2.60
C GLY A 576 -1.75 3.61 3.38
N GLY A 577 -1.09 2.48 3.64
CA GLY A 577 0.14 2.41 4.42
C GLY A 577 1.36 2.93 3.68
N PHE A 578 2.52 2.89 4.37
CA PHE A 578 3.79 3.39 3.82
C PHE A 578 4.22 2.65 2.55
N ALA A 579 4.13 1.32 2.51
CA ALA A 579 4.48 0.54 1.31
C ALA A 579 3.63 0.92 0.09
N GLN A 580 2.32 1.08 0.30
CA GLN A 580 1.41 1.52 -0.76
C GLN A 580 1.77 2.92 -1.24
N GLY A 581 2.01 3.87 -0.31
CA GLY A 581 2.47 5.22 -0.66
C GLY A 581 3.76 5.21 -1.46
N ARG A 582 4.77 4.41 -1.05
CA ARG A 582 6.05 4.29 -1.76
C ARG A 582 5.87 3.78 -3.19
N VAL A 583 5.15 2.69 -3.35
CA VAL A 583 4.95 2.04 -4.65
C VAL A 583 4.11 2.92 -5.58
N TRP A 584 2.92 3.30 -5.11
CA TRP A 584 1.92 3.90 -5.99
C TRP A 584 2.15 5.38 -6.27
N SER A 585 2.84 6.12 -5.37
CA SER A 585 3.23 7.50 -5.66
C SER A 585 4.13 7.62 -6.90
N HIS A 586 4.90 6.57 -7.21
CA HIS A 586 5.72 6.52 -8.41
C HIS A 586 4.87 6.58 -9.68
N TYR A 587 3.88 5.68 -9.78
CA TYR A 587 3.02 5.63 -10.97
C TYR A 587 2.11 6.84 -11.11
N VAL A 588 1.57 7.35 -10.00
CA VAL A 588 0.77 8.60 -10.01
C VAL A 588 1.62 9.78 -10.47
N ALA A 589 2.86 9.93 -9.98
CA ALA A 589 3.74 11.00 -10.38
C ALA A 589 4.13 10.94 -11.86
N LEU A 590 4.43 9.74 -12.40
CA LEU A 590 4.71 9.55 -13.83
C LEU A 590 3.50 9.87 -14.71
N GLN A 591 2.31 9.46 -14.32
CA GLN A 591 1.07 9.75 -15.05
C GLN A 591 0.73 11.25 -15.04
N ILE A 592 0.91 11.93 -13.91
CA ILE A 592 0.76 13.39 -13.82
C ILE A 592 1.83 14.06 -14.71
N LYS A 593 3.10 13.65 -14.60
CA LYS A 593 4.18 14.22 -15.43
C LYS A 593 3.91 14.05 -16.92
N ALA A 594 3.47 12.88 -17.34
CA ALA A 594 3.16 12.59 -18.75
C ALA A 594 2.07 13.52 -19.30
N ARG A 595 1.05 13.86 -18.48
CA ARG A 595 0.01 14.83 -18.83
C ARG A 595 0.53 16.26 -18.86
N GLU A 596 1.36 16.65 -17.89
CA GLU A 596 1.97 17.97 -17.83
C GLU A 596 2.84 18.29 -19.06
N VAL A 597 3.46 17.26 -19.66
CA VAL A 597 4.33 17.43 -20.85
C VAL A 597 3.67 16.99 -22.16
N GLY A 598 2.39 16.61 -22.13
CA GLY A 598 1.60 16.30 -23.32
C GLY A 598 1.89 14.94 -23.97
N ILE A 599 2.50 14.00 -23.24
CA ILE A 599 2.68 12.61 -23.70
C ILE A 599 1.33 11.87 -23.70
N VAL A 600 0.49 12.17 -22.71
CA VAL A 600 -0.87 11.64 -22.56
C VAL A 600 -1.84 12.80 -22.39
N GLN A 601 -3.05 12.66 -22.96
CA GLN A 601 -4.12 13.66 -22.83
C GLN A 601 -4.85 13.60 -21.48
#